data_7cbdbef0cbe94a3e9efff39545a8e59b
#
_entry.id   7cbdbef0cbe94a3e9efff39545a8e59b
#
_cell.length_a   1.000
_cell.length_b   1.000
_cell.length_c   1.000
_cell.angle_alpha   90.00
_cell.angle_beta   90.00
_cell.angle_gamma   90.00
#
_symmetry.space_group_name_H-M   'P 1'
#
loop_
_entity.id
_entity.type
_entity.pdbx_description
1 polymer ?
#
loop_
_entity_poly.entity_id
_entity_poly.type
_entity_poly.pdbx_seq_one_letter_code
_entity_poly.pdbx_strand_id
1 'polypeptide(L)'
;MLQYFIPRKSRKSEPIARQAQLLSVCKIDASHGKLPRTMHAHEDRAEIILVTGGHGSFNIDTGHYLATKGDVLFFDPGILHDETTIDGDLTTSCLAVSAFQLPGRQKNEMVGHLYAPQLSLGAQFEDVQALFRSLTHLATAGDDVPILDQLTCVILCKLDEELTRHGQEPLPQEDSLGLTVKAYIDAHYREEITLKSIASDMNFNSYYLSHAFREHIGYSPMQYIIRRRIGEAQNLLITTRRSITDIALSCGYNNSNYFQSVFKRLVGMTPGQYRRDWVQNPLPET
;
A
#
# COMPACT_ATOMS: atom_id res chain seq x y z
N MET A 1 11.63 -24.36 36.32
CA MET A 1 11.98 -24.42 34.89
C MET A 1 10.78 -25.08 34.19
N LEU A 2 10.15 -24.37 33.27
CA LEU A 2 9.05 -24.90 32.45
C LEU A 2 9.63 -25.25 31.09
N GLN A 3 9.51 -26.51 30.68
CA GLN A 3 9.96 -27.00 29.37
C GLN A 3 8.72 -27.34 28.54
N TYR A 4 8.59 -26.74 27.34
CA TYR A 4 7.52 -26.99 26.40
C TYR A 4 8.02 -27.89 25.27
N PHE A 5 7.36 -29.03 25.09
CA PHE A 5 7.62 -29.92 23.96
C PHE A 5 6.74 -29.50 22.78
N ILE A 6 7.34 -29.33 21.62
CA ILE A 6 6.63 -28.96 20.40
C ILE A 6 6.20 -30.23 19.66
N PRO A 7 4.91 -30.61 19.69
CA PRO A 7 4.42 -31.77 18.96
C PRO A 7 4.50 -31.47 17.46
N ARG A 8 5.36 -32.17 16.74
CA ARG A 8 5.45 -32.07 15.28
C ARG A 8 4.30 -32.91 14.67
N LYS A 9 3.17 -32.25 14.40
CA LYS A 9 2.16 -32.83 13.52
C LYS A 9 2.73 -32.82 12.10
N SER A 10 2.70 -33.97 11.43
CA SER A 10 3.02 -34.03 10.01
C SER A 10 1.98 -33.22 9.25
N ARG A 11 2.23 -31.93 9.05
CA ARG A 11 1.49 -31.14 8.07
C ARG A 11 2.04 -31.55 6.70
N LYS A 12 1.20 -32.14 5.86
CA LYS A 12 1.39 -32.15 4.39
C LYS A 12 1.16 -30.72 3.83
N SER A 13 1.68 -29.72 4.49
CA SER A 13 1.65 -28.36 3.97
C SER A 13 2.91 -28.16 3.14
N GLU A 14 2.72 -27.86 1.89
CA GLU A 14 3.81 -27.28 1.10
C GLU A 14 4.44 -26.14 1.88
N PRO A 15 5.75 -25.96 1.76
CA PRO A 15 6.45 -24.93 2.52
C PRO A 15 5.93 -23.56 2.10
N ILE A 16 5.18 -22.95 2.99
CA ILE A 16 4.75 -21.57 2.90
C ILE A 16 5.99 -20.68 2.74
N ALA A 17 6.00 -19.84 1.73
CA ALA A 17 6.90 -18.70 1.54
C ALA A 17 8.41 -18.97 1.81
N ARG A 18 8.98 -20.05 1.34
CA ARG A 18 10.43 -20.35 1.55
C ARG A 18 11.40 -19.33 0.94
N GLN A 19 10.91 -18.36 0.18
CA GLN A 19 11.74 -17.42 -0.61
C GLN A 19 11.29 -15.98 -0.52
N ALA A 20 10.44 -15.62 0.45
CA ALA A 20 10.03 -14.23 0.59
C ALA A 20 11.25 -13.32 0.72
N GLN A 21 11.26 -12.24 -0.05
CA GLN A 21 12.31 -11.23 -0.02
C GLN A 21 11.77 -9.97 0.62
N LEU A 22 12.42 -9.53 1.69
CA LEU A 22 12.14 -8.23 2.27
C LEU A 22 12.70 -7.13 1.36
N LEU A 23 11.85 -6.25 0.88
CA LEU A 23 12.27 -5.11 0.05
C LEU A 23 12.51 -3.86 0.88
N SER A 24 11.66 -3.61 1.86
CA SER A 24 11.82 -2.47 2.78
C SER A 24 11.02 -2.66 4.06
N VAL A 25 11.44 -1.96 5.10
CA VAL A 25 10.69 -1.72 6.33
C VAL A 25 10.48 -0.23 6.50
N CYS A 26 9.32 0.15 7.00
CA CYS A 26 9.02 1.54 7.33
C CYS A 26 8.33 1.59 8.70
N LYS A 27 8.64 2.62 9.46
CA LYS A 27 7.91 2.95 10.70
C LYS A 27 7.45 4.39 10.60
N ILE A 28 6.15 4.59 10.71
CA ILE A 28 5.55 5.92 10.74
C ILE A 28 5.18 6.20 12.19
N ASP A 29 5.75 7.25 12.73
CA ASP A 29 5.38 7.79 14.04
C ASP A 29 4.31 8.90 13.89
N ALA A 30 3.75 9.34 15.02
CA ALA A 30 2.69 10.35 15.04
C ALA A 30 3.10 11.70 14.41
N SER A 31 4.39 12.00 14.29
CA SER A 31 4.87 13.24 13.64
C SER A 31 4.86 13.15 12.13
N HIS A 32 5.13 11.97 11.58
CA HIS A 32 5.13 11.67 10.15
C HIS A 32 3.76 11.21 9.63
N GLY A 33 2.94 10.61 10.50
CA GLY A 33 1.59 10.17 10.19
C GLY A 33 0.64 11.27 9.70
N LYS A 34 1.01 12.55 9.89
CA LYS A 34 0.25 13.71 9.37
C LYS A 34 0.44 13.97 7.87
N LEU A 35 1.41 13.30 7.24
CA LEU A 35 1.72 13.51 5.84
C LEU A 35 0.96 12.47 5.00
N PRO A 36 -0.02 12.89 4.20
CA PRO A 36 -0.81 11.96 3.41
C PRO A 36 0.08 11.25 2.39
N ARG A 37 -0.01 9.92 2.35
CA ARG A 37 0.50 9.13 1.24
C ARG A 37 -0.65 8.96 0.25
N THR A 38 -0.57 9.66 -0.88
CA THR A 38 -1.66 9.70 -1.87
C THR A 38 -1.71 8.41 -2.69
N MET A 39 -2.81 8.20 -3.39
CA MET A 39 -3.13 6.98 -4.15
C MET A 39 -1.98 6.47 -5.01
N HIS A 40 -1.45 5.30 -4.66
CA HIS A 40 -0.38 4.61 -5.39
C HIS A 40 -0.63 3.10 -5.36
N ALA A 41 0.07 2.38 -6.22
CA ALA A 41 0.07 0.92 -6.26
C ALA A 41 1.48 0.40 -6.59
N HIS A 42 1.74 -0.83 -6.25
CA HIS A 42 2.97 -1.55 -6.58
C HIS A 42 2.62 -2.82 -7.35
N GLU A 43 3.20 -3.01 -8.53
CA GLU A 43 2.88 -4.17 -9.38
C GLU A 43 3.66 -5.43 -9.01
N ASP A 44 4.77 -5.27 -8.29
CA ASP A 44 5.79 -6.31 -8.08
C ASP A 44 5.86 -6.86 -6.64
N ARG A 45 5.10 -6.28 -5.72
CA ARG A 45 5.19 -6.57 -4.29
C ARG A 45 3.86 -6.43 -3.57
N ALA A 46 3.76 -7.07 -2.41
CA ALA A 46 2.77 -6.72 -1.40
C ALA A 46 3.36 -5.73 -0.38
N GLU A 47 2.51 -4.83 0.12
CA GLU A 47 2.80 -4.06 1.33
C GLU A 47 1.86 -4.51 2.46
N ILE A 48 2.41 -4.61 3.67
CA ILE A 48 1.68 -5.05 4.86
C ILE A 48 1.87 -3.98 5.92
N ILE A 49 0.78 -3.38 6.37
CA ILE A 49 0.79 -2.33 7.39
C ILE A 49 0.17 -2.85 8.67
N LEU A 50 0.94 -2.85 9.75
CA LEU A 50 0.45 -3.05 11.12
C LEU A 50 0.21 -1.70 11.77
N VAL A 51 -1.02 -1.43 12.19
CA VAL A 51 -1.35 -0.25 13.01
C VAL A 51 -0.90 -0.50 14.45
N THR A 52 0.11 0.24 14.88
CA THR A 52 0.74 0.06 16.19
C THR A 52 0.19 1.01 17.26
N GLY A 53 -0.53 2.06 16.85
CA GLY A 53 -1.19 3.01 17.75
C GLY A 53 -2.05 3.99 16.98
N GLY A 54 -2.99 4.63 17.69
CA GLY A 54 -3.92 5.57 17.12
C GLY A 54 -4.93 4.94 16.17
N HIS A 55 -5.40 5.74 15.22
CA HIS A 55 -6.34 5.32 14.19
C HIS A 55 -6.14 6.11 12.90
N GLY A 56 -6.53 5.52 11.77
CA GLY A 56 -6.39 6.12 10.46
C GLY A 56 -7.45 5.65 9.48
N SER A 57 -7.56 6.39 8.39
CA SER A 57 -8.45 6.11 7.29
C SER A 57 -7.62 5.72 6.06
N PHE A 58 -8.00 4.61 5.44
CA PHE A 58 -7.33 4.03 4.29
C PHE A 58 -8.35 3.81 3.18
N ASN A 59 -8.07 4.33 1.99
CA ASN A 59 -8.79 3.91 0.81
C ASN A 59 -7.98 2.81 0.14
N ILE A 60 -8.58 1.63 -0.02
CA ILE A 60 -7.92 0.45 -0.60
C ILE A 60 -8.83 -0.03 -1.72
N ASP A 61 -8.35 0.05 -2.95
CA ASP A 61 -9.10 -0.17 -4.18
C ASP A 61 -10.35 0.71 -4.24
N THR A 62 -11.52 0.16 -3.99
CA THR A 62 -12.81 0.86 -3.97
C THR A 62 -13.39 0.99 -2.55
N GLY A 63 -12.76 0.34 -1.58
CA GLY A 63 -13.20 0.33 -0.19
C GLY A 63 -12.57 1.42 0.65
N HIS A 64 -13.32 1.85 1.66
CA HIS A 64 -12.85 2.78 2.69
C HIS A 64 -12.79 2.06 4.03
N TYR A 65 -11.61 2.03 4.64
CA TYR A 65 -11.32 1.26 5.85
C TYR A 65 -10.86 2.19 6.97
N LEU A 66 -11.49 2.07 8.11
CA LEU A 66 -11.02 2.67 9.35
C LEU A 66 -10.22 1.62 10.11
N ALA A 67 -8.95 1.89 10.31
CA ALA A 67 -8.07 0.98 11.03
C ALA A 67 -7.60 1.59 12.34
N THR A 68 -7.51 0.76 13.36
CA THR A 68 -7.11 1.11 14.73
C THR A 68 -5.94 0.26 15.17
N LYS A 69 -5.34 0.60 16.31
CA LYS A 69 -4.29 -0.22 16.90
C LYS A 69 -4.69 -1.71 16.95
N GLY A 70 -3.86 -2.56 16.39
CA GLY A 70 -4.07 -4.02 16.31
C GLY A 70 -4.62 -4.51 14.97
N ASP A 71 -4.95 -3.60 14.06
CA ASP A 71 -5.34 -3.96 12.70
C ASP A 71 -4.12 -4.11 11.79
N VAL A 72 -4.21 -5.05 10.85
CA VAL A 72 -3.27 -5.24 9.74
C VAL A 72 -4.01 -4.96 8.44
N LEU A 73 -3.37 -4.20 7.58
CA LEU A 73 -3.84 -3.90 6.22
C LEU A 73 -2.92 -4.54 5.20
N PHE A 74 -3.50 -5.13 4.17
CA PHE A 74 -2.78 -5.83 3.10
C PHE A 74 -3.00 -5.12 1.77
N PHE A 75 -1.91 -4.72 1.13
CA PHE A 75 -1.90 -4.12 -0.18
C PHE A 75 -1.21 -5.07 -1.14
N ASP A 76 -2.00 -5.90 -1.80
CA ASP A 76 -1.53 -6.87 -2.78
C ASP A 76 -1.08 -6.17 -4.08
N PRO A 77 -0.29 -6.83 -4.96
CA PRO A 77 0.17 -6.24 -6.21
C PRO A 77 -0.99 -5.66 -7.03
N GLY A 78 -0.79 -4.45 -7.55
CA GLY A 78 -1.78 -3.73 -8.35
C GLY A 78 -2.89 -3.05 -7.55
N ILE A 79 -3.03 -3.32 -6.25
CA ILE A 79 -4.06 -2.69 -5.41
C ILE A 79 -3.71 -1.23 -5.15
N LEU A 80 -4.58 -0.36 -5.61
CA LEU A 80 -4.48 1.06 -5.36
C LEU A 80 -4.85 1.38 -3.91
N HIS A 81 -3.98 2.12 -3.23
CA HIS A 81 -4.23 2.50 -1.85
C HIS A 81 -3.72 3.90 -1.52
N ASP A 82 -4.32 4.52 -0.51
CA ASP A 82 -3.84 5.74 0.13
C ASP A 82 -3.98 5.65 1.65
N GLU A 83 -3.23 6.49 2.34
CA GLU A 83 -3.21 6.56 3.80
C GLU A 83 -3.51 8.00 4.24
N THR A 84 -4.51 8.17 5.08
CA THR A 84 -4.86 9.47 5.65
C THR A 84 -5.06 9.34 7.15
N THR A 85 -4.35 10.16 7.92
CA THR A 85 -4.60 10.24 9.37
C THR A 85 -5.81 11.12 9.64
N ILE A 86 -6.66 10.71 10.59
CA ILE A 86 -7.83 11.51 11.00
C ILE A 86 -7.38 12.58 11.99
N ASP A 87 -6.69 12.20 13.07
CA ASP A 87 -6.30 13.12 14.15
C ASP A 87 -4.78 13.25 14.35
N GLY A 88 -3.99 12.61 13.49
CA GLY A 88 -2.53 12.71 13.49
C GLY A 88 -1.83 11.95 14.62
N ASP A 89 -2.49 10.96 15.21
CA ASP A 89 -1.94 10.06 16.23
C ASP A 89 -1.60 8.66 15.68
N LEU A 90 -1.88 8.41 14.39
CA LEU A 90 -1.60 7.14 13.73
C LEU A 90 -0.11 6.81 13.77
N THR A 91 0.19 5.63 14.25
CA THR A 91 1.53 5.03 14.16
C THR A 91 1.44 3.65 13.51
N THR A 92 2.32 3.39 12.56
CA THR A 92 2.33 2.14 11.81
C THR A 92 3.73 1.54 11.70
N SER A 93 3.78 0.23 11.48
CA SER A 93 4.96 -0.47 10.98
C SER A 93 4.59 -1.15 9.67
N CYS A 94 5.36 -0.89 8.63
CA CYS A 94 5.11 -1.41 7.29
C CYS A 94 6.28 -2.27 6.83
N LEU A 95 5.99 -3.29 6.04
CA LEU A 95 6.99 -4.05 5.29
C LEU A 95 6.49 -4.24 3.84
N ALA A 96 7.43 -4.08 2.90
CA ALA A 96 7.23 -4.41 1.50
C ALA A 96 7.94 -5.74 1.20
N VAL A 97 7.22 -6.67 0.59
CA VAL A 97 7.66 -8.07 0.42
C VAL A 97 7.37 -8.56 -0.99
N SER A 98 8.31 -9.30 -1.56
CA SER A 98 8.15 -9.97 -2.86
C SER A 98 8.64 -11.40 -2.83
N ALA A 99 8.56 -12.09 -3.99
CA ALA A 99 9.06 -13.44 -4.22
C ALA A 99 8.45 -14.52 -3.30
N PHE A 100 7.24 -14.31 -2.78
CA PHE A 100 6.52 -15.29 -1.99
C PHE A 100 5.26 -15.78 -2.73
N GLN A 101 4.78 -16.94 -2.28
CA GLN A 101 3.50 -17.48 -2.72
C GLN A 101 2.87 -18.28 -1.56
N LEU A 102 1.67 -17.92 -1.20
CA LEU A 102 0.87 -18.61 -0.21
C LEU A 102 0.00 -19.69 -0.88
N PRO A 103 -0.36 -20.77 -0.18
CA PRO A 103 -1.21 -21.82 -0.74
C PRO A 103 -2.56 -21.27 -1.25
N GLY A 104 -2.88 -21.59 -2.51
CA GLY A 104 -4.14 -21.17 -3.12
C GLY A 104 -4.21 -19.71 -3.58
N ARG A 105 -3.10 -18.94 -3.50
CA ARG A 105 -3.02 -17.52 -3.88
C ARG A 105 -2.06 -17.31 -5.04
N GLN A 106 -2.12 -16.14 -5.65
CA GLN A 106 -1.18 -15.75 -6.68
C GLN A 106 0.17 -15.35 -6.06
N LYS A 107 1.18 -15.16 -6.91
CA LYS A 107 2.51 -14.71 -6.48
C LYS A 107 2.41 -13.30 -5.85
N ASN A 108 3.03 -13.15 -4.67
CA ASN A 108 3.04 -11.91 -3.88
C ASN A 108 1.66 -11.47 -3.34
N GLU A 109 0.68 -12.35 -3.32
CA GLU A 109 -0.67 -12.06 -2.86
C GLU A 109 -0.89 -12.58 -1.43
N MET A 110 -1.38 -11.70 -0.55
CA MET A 110 -1.73 -12.02 0.85
C MET A 110 -3.21 -12.37 1.01
N VAL A 111 -4.09 -11.62 0.38
CA VAL A 111 -5.54 -11.71 0.58
C VAL A 111 -6.26 -12.02 -0.73
N GLY A 112 -5.88 -11.38 -1.81
CA GLY A 112 -6.56 -11.42 -3.10
C GLY A 112 -7.66 -10.36 -3.24
N HIS A 113 -7.92 -9.98 -4.48
CA HIS A 113 -8.83 -8.87 -4.83
C HIS A 113 -10.30 -9.11 -4.44
N LEU A 114 -10.66 -10.33 -4.09
CA LEU A 114 -12.05 -10.70 -3.76
C LEU A 114 -12.36 -10.62 -2.27
N TYR A 115 -11.39 -10.29 -1.44
CA TYR A 115 -11.53 -10.32 0.01
C TYR A 115 -11.14 -9.00 0.68
N ALA A 116 -11.71 -8.75 1.85
CA ALA A 116 -11.40 -7.56 2.63
C ALA A 116 -9.90 -7.51 3.00
N PRO A 117 -9.22 -6.39 2.72
CA PRO A 117 -7.78 -6.25 2.95
C PRO A 117 -7.42 -5.86 4.38
N GLN A 118 -8.32 -6.02 5.33
CA GLN A 118 -8.14 -5.68 6.75
C GLN A 118 -8.34 -6.91 7.64
N LEU A 119 -7.44 -7.09 8.60
CA LEU A 119 -7.50 -8.13 9.61
C LEU A 119 -7.28 -7.52 10.99
N SER A 120 -8.18 -7.77 11.95
CA SER A 120 -7.96 -7.40 13.35
C SER A 120 -7.29 -8.56 14.10
N LEU A 121 -6.12 -8.33 14.68
CA LEU A 121 -5.30 -9.35 15.33
C LEU A 121 -5.81 -9.76 16.71
N GLY A 122 -6.58 -8.90 17.38
CA GLY A 122 -7.07 -9.18 18.73
C GLY A 122 -5.95 -9.59 19.69
N ALA A 123 -6.07 -10.77 20.30
CA ALA A 123 -5.08 -11.29 21.24
C ALA A 123 -3.69 -11.59 20.63
N GLN A 124 -3.57 -11.70 19.30
CA GLN A 124 -2.31 -11.97 18.62
C GLN A 124 -1.49 -10.70 18.31
N PHE A 125 -2.03 -9.53 18.63
CA PHE A 125 -1.38 -8.24 18.33
C PHE A 125 0.04 -8.15 18.89
N GLU A 126 0.23 -8.47 20.16
CA GLU A 126 1.54 -8.32 20.82
C GLU A 126 2.60 -9.24 20.20
N ASP A 127 2.23 -10.48 19.83
CA ASP A 127 3.14 -11.42 19.17
C ASP A 127 3.53 -10.92 17.77
N VAL A 128 2.56 -10.50 16.97
CA VAL A 128 2.82 -9.97 15.62
C VAL A 128 3.63 -8.67 15.71
N GLN A 129 3.28 -7.76 16.62
CA GLN A 129 4.04 -6.52 16.83
C GLN A 129 5.49 -6.79 17.23
N ALA A 130 5.74 -7.81 18.07
CA ALA A 130 7.10 -8.20 18.45
C ALA A 130 7.93 -8.65 17.24
N LEU A 131 7.33 -9.42 16.32
CA LEU A 131 7.99 -9.84 15.07
C LEU A 131 8.33 -8.63 14.18
N PHE A 132 7.37 -7.71 13.99
CA PHE A 132 7.61 -6.47 13.22
C PHE A 132 8.71 -5.61 13.83
N ARG A 133 8.71 -5.45 15.16
CA ARG A 133 9.77 -4.70 15.87
C ARG A 133 11.14 -5.35 15.67
N SER A 134 11.24 -6.67 15.81
CA SER A 134 12.48 -7.42 15.61
C SER A 134 12.99 -7.25 14.18
N LEU A 135 12.11 -7.41 13.17
CA LEU A 135 12.48 -7.22 11.77
C LEU A 135 12.99 -5.80 11.50
N THR A 136 12.28 -4.79 11.99
CA THR A 136 12.69 -3.39 11.82
C THR A 136 14.02 -3.11 12.50
N HIS A 137 14.23 -3.62 13.72
CA HIS A 137 15.48 -3.45 14.45
C HIS A 137 16.66 -4.07 13.70
N LEU A 138 16.55 -5.32 13.26
CA LEU A 138 17.58 -6.03 12.52
C LEU A 138 17.89 -5.33 11.18
N ALA A 139 16.86 -4.94 10.43
CA ALA A 139 17.04 -4.24 9.16
C ALA A 139 17.75 -2.87 9.33
N THR A 140 17.46 -2.15 10.41
CA THR A 140 18.11 -0.85 10.69
C THR A 140 19.52 -1.01 11.28
N ALA A 141 19.82 -2.14 11.92
CA ALA A 141 21.15 -2.48 12.41
C ALA A 141 22.09 -2.91 11.29
N GLY A 142 21.57 -3.22 10.09
CA GLY A 142 22.36 -3.66 8.93
C GLY A 142 22.67 -5.16 8.96
N ASP A 143 21.78 -5.96 9.52
CA ASP A 143 21.89 -7.42 9.55
C ASP A 143 21.83 -8.05 8.15
N ASP A 144 22.30 -9.31 8.06
CA ASP A 144 22.35 -10.05 6.83
C ASP A 144 20.98 -10.28 6.21
N VAL A 145 20.84 -10.01 4.91
CA VAL A 145 19.61 -10.17 4.13
C VAL A 145 18.93 -11.53 4.33
N PRO A 146 19.64 -12.68 4.36
CA PRO A 146 19.02 -13.98 4.63
C PRO A 146 18.30 -14.08 5.98
N ILE A 147 18.77 -13.40 7.01
CA ILE A 147 18.11 -13.38 8.33
C ILE A 147 16.82 -12.58 8.24
N LEU A 148 16.84 -11.42 7.57
CA LEU A 148 15.68 -10.58 7.35
C LEU A 148 14.59 -11.31 6.54
N ASP A 149 15.00 -12.01 5.47
CA ASP A 149 14.08 -12.80 4.64
C ASP A 149 13.43 -13.95 5.43
N GLN A 150 14.19 -14.65 6.27
CA GLN A 150 13.61 -15.71 7.12
C GLN A 150 12.61 -15.17 8.14
N LEU A 151 12.92 -14.05 8.80
CA LEU A 151 11.98 -13.43 9.73
C LEU A 151 10.73 -12.91 9.00
N THR A 152 10.88 -12.39 7.79
CA THR A 152 9.76 -12.03 6.92
C THR A 152 8.88 -13.23 6.61
N CYS A 153 9.46 -14.38 6.27
CA CYS A 153 8.69 -15.63 6.10
C CYS A 153 7.89 -16.01 7.35
N VAL A 154 8.47 -15.84 8.54
CA VAL A 154 7.75 -16.11 9.81
C VAL A 154 6.55 -15.18 9.96
N ILE A 155 6.71 -13.89 9.66
CA ILE A 155 5.62 -12.91 9.71
C ILE A 155 4.50 -13.29 8.74
N LEU A 156 4.84 -13.58 7.47
CA LEU A 156 3.85 -13.99 6.47
C LEU A 156 3.08 -15.25 6.88
N CYS A 157 3.78 -16.27 7.40
CA CYS A 157 3.16 -17.48 7.89
C CYS A 157 2.19 -17.21 9.05
N LYS A 158 2.59 -16.32 9.98
CA LYS A 158 1.75 -15.97 11.12
C LYS A 158 0.50 -15.22 10.67
N LEU A 159 0.63 -14.29 9.76
CA LEU A 159 -0.51 -13.53 9.21
C LEU A 159 -1.44 -14.42 8.39
N ASP A 160 -0.92 -15.35 7.58
CA ASP A 160 -1.73 -16.33 6.83
C ASP A 160 -2.50 -17.27 7.76
N GLU A 161 -1.89 -17.69 8.86
CA GLU A 161 -2.58 -18.46 9.91
C GLU A 161 -3.76 -17.68 10.50
N GLU A 162 -3.58 -16.39 10.80
CA GLU A 162 -4.64 -15.53 11.34
C GLU A 162 -5.75 -15.27 10.31
N LEU A 163 -5.41 -14.99 9.05
CA LEU A 163 -6.37 -14.87 7.95
C LEU A 163 -7.20 -16.15 7.78
N THR A 164 -6.56 -17.32 7.89
CA THR A 164 -7.23 -18.61 7.79
C THR A 164 -8.15 -18.87 8.99
N ARG A 165 -7.74 -18.45 10.19
CA ARG A 165 -8.50 -18.65 11.45
C ARG A 165 -9.75 -17.79 11.52
N HIS A 166 -9.66 -16.52 11.10
CA HIS A 166 -10.78 -15.59 11.18
C HIS A 166 -11.75 -15.72 10.00
N GLY A 167 -11.33 -16.37 8.92
CA GLY A 167 -12.02 -16.35 7.63
C GLY A 167 -11.82 -15.01 6.92
N GLN A 168 -11.94 -15.03 5.62
CA GLN A 168 -11.86 -13.83 4.80
C GLN A 168 -13.26 -13.42 4.37
N GLU A 169 -13.65 -12.18 4.64
CA GLU A 169 -14.93 -11.65 4.17
C GLU A 169 -14.82 -11.34 2.67
N PRO A 170 -15.66 -11.97 1.82
CA PRO A 170 -15.68 -11.64 0.40
C PRO A 170 -16.17 -10.20 0.21
N LEU A 171 -15.50 -9.48 -0.68
CA LEU A 171 -15.96 -8.16 -1.09
C LEU A 171 -17.16 -8.28 -2.04
N PRO A 172 -18.17 -7.40 -1.92
CA PRO A 172 -19.25 -7.34 -2.88
C PRO A 172 -18.68 -7.06 -4.27
N GLN A 173 -19.04 -7.89 -5.25
CA GLN A 173 -18.71 -7.63 -6.64
C GLN A 173 -19.80 -6.70 -7.21
N GLU A 174 -19.44 -5.45 -7.44
CA GLU A 174 -20.31 -4.47 -8.07
C GLU A 174 -19.81 -4.14 -9.47
N ASP A 175 -20.57 -4.53 -10.48
CA ASP A 175 -20.41 -4.00 -11.83
C ASP A 175 -21.01 -2.59 -11.88
N SER A 176 -20.15 -1.56 -11.78
CA SER A 176 -20.59 -0.19 -11.86
C SER A 176 -19.86 0.61 -12.90
N LEU A 177 -20.54 1.63 -13.46
CA LEU A 177 -19.90 2.58 -14.35
C LEU A 177 -18.70 3.27 -13.66
N GLY A 178 -18.80 3.55 -12.35
CA GLY A 178 -17.71 4.13 -11.57
C GLY A 178 -16.44 3.29 -11.63
N LEU A 179 -16.55 1.97 -11.50
CA LEU A 179 -15.42 1.03 -11.58
C LEU A 179 -14.85 0.95 -12.99
N THR A 180 -15.69 0.96 -14.01
CA THR A 180 -15.23 0.96 -15.41
C THR A 180 -14.45 2.24 -15.74
N VAL A 181 -14.93 3.40 -15.28
CA VAL A 181 -14.22 4.69 -15.40
C VAL A 181 -12.91 4.69 -14.62
N LYS A 182 -12.89 4.09 -13.41
CA LYS A 182 -11.68 3.94 -12.59
C LYS A 182 -10.62 3.15 -13.36
N ALA A 183 -10.98 1.99 -13.90
CA ALA A 183 -10.06 1.15 -14.67
C ALA A 183 -9.51 1.90 -15.91
N TYR A 184 -10.34 2.66 -16.62
CA TYR A 184 -9.89 3.51 -17.71
C TYR A 184 -8.87 4.56 -17.24
N ILE A 185 -9.16 5.28 -16.17
CA ILE A 185 -8.24 6.29 -15.62
C ILE A 185 -6.94 5.65 -15.16
N ASP A 186 -6.99 4.51 -14.47
CA ASP A 186 -5.79 3.80 -14.00
C ASP A 186 -4.88 3.33 -15.14
N ALA A 187 -5.44 3.04 -16.31
CA ALA A 187 -4.66 2.72 -17.52
C ALA A 187 -4.06 3.97 -18.18
N HIS A 188 -4.74 5.14 -18.09
CA HIS A 188 -4.41 6.33 -18.91
C HIS A 188 -4.02 7.58 -18.11
N TYR A 189 -3.93 7.54 -16.77
CA TYR A 189 -3.72 8.75 -15.93
C TYR A 189 -2.42 9.52 -16.27
N ARG A 190 -1.44 8.87 -16.88
CA ARG A 190 -0.18 9.51 -17.32
C ARG A 190 -0.33 10.31 -18.62
N GLU A 191 -1.40 10.07 -19.35
CA GLU A 191 -1.70 10.72 -20.62
C GLU A 191 -2.46 12.03 -20.41
N GLU A 192 -2.58 12.82 -21.47
CA GLU A 192 -3.35 14.06 -21.43
C GLU A 192 -4.85 13.78 -21.58
N ILE A 193 -5.46 13.29 -20.50
CA ILE A 193 -6.90 12.98 -20.45
C ILE A 193 -7.69 14.07 -19.73
N THR A 194 -8.90 14.30 -20.22
CA THR A 194 -9.87 15.24 -19.66
C THR A 194 -11.20 14.54 -19.39
N LEU A 195 -12.04 15.09 -18.54
CA LEU A 195 -13.39 14.54 -18.34
C LEU A 195 -14.16 14.37 -19.65
N LYS A 196 -13.97 15.31 -20.61
CA LYS A 196 -14.64 15.28 -21.91
C LYS A 196 -14.10 14.15 -22.78
N SER A 197 -12.77 13.93 -22.83
CA SER A 197 -12.19 12.82 -23.58
C SER A 197 -12.61 11.48 -23.02
N ILE A 198 -12.55 11.30 -21.69
CA ILE A 198 -13.00 10.06 -21.02
C ILE A 198 -14.47 9.77 -21.37
N ALA A 199 -15.34 10.77 -21.24
CA ALA A 199 -16.76 10.61 -21.55
C ALA A 199 -17.01 10.27 -23.03
N SER A 200 -16.24 10.89 -23.95
CA SER A 200 -16.31 10.60 -25.38
C SER A 200 -15.88 9.16 -25.69
N ASP A 201 -14.76 8.72 -25.15
CA ASP A 201 -14.20 7.39 -25.42
C ASP A 201 -15.09 6.26 -24.88
N MET A 202 -15.79 6.55 -23.79
CA MET A 202 -16.70 5.61 -23.14
C MET A 202 -18.17 5.75 -23.64
N ASN A 203 -18.45 6.69 -24.54
CA ASN A 203 -19.80 6.97 -25.06
C ASN A 203 -20.82 7.39 -23.97
N PHE A 204 -20.38 8.14 -22.96
CA PHE A 204 -21.22 8.66 -21.91
C PHE A 204 -21.28 10.19 -21.91
N ASN A 205 -22.32 10.72 -21.28
CA ASN A 205 -22.38 12.15 -20.97
C ASN A 205 -21.40 12.47 -19.81
N SER A 206 -20.61 13.55 -19.94
CA SER A 206 -19.60 13.93 -18.95
C SER A 206 -20.18 14.19 -17.53
N TYR A 207 -21.38 14.74 -17.44
CA TYR A 207 -22.02 14.98 -16.16
C TYR A 207 -22.41 13.68 -15.46
N TYR A 208 -23.06 12.79 -16.19
CA TYR A 208 -23.48 11.48 -15.70
C TYR A 208 -22.26 10.63 -15.26
N LEU A 209 -21.22 10.56 -16.12
CA LEU A 209 -19.97 9.87 -15.80
C LEU A 209 -19.33 10.42 -14.52
N SER A 210 -19.22 11.75 -14.40
CA SER A 210 -18.61 12.38 -13.24
C SER A 210 -19.39 12.12 -11.95
N HIS A 211 -20.72 12.07 -12.03
CA HIS A 211 -21.60 11.81 -10.89
C HIS A 211 -21.46 10.34 -10.45
N ALA A 212 -21.62 9.40 -11.36
CA ALA A 212 -21.49 7.97 -11.09
C ALA A 212 -20.10 7.60 -10.54
N PHE A 213 -19.04 8.20 -11.10
CA PHE A 213 -17.69 8.00 -10.60
C PHE A 213 -17.52 8.50 -9.16
N ARG A 214 -18.02 9.74 -8.89
CA ARG A 214 -17.89 10.34 -7.56
C ARG A 214 -18.69 9.58 -6.49
N GLU A 215 -19.85 9.05 -6.86
CA GLU A 215 -20.70 8.27 -5.97
C GLU A 215 -19.99 7.00 -5.48
N HIS A 216 -19.23 6.32 -6.37
CA HIS A 216 -18.52 5.08 -6.04
C HIS A 216 -17.11 5.31 -5.46
N ILE A 217 -16.39 6.30 -5.99
CA ILE A 217 -14.96 6.49 -5.66
C ILE A 217 -14.73 7.60 -4.63
N GLY A 218 -15.74 8.43 -4.36
CA GLY A 218 -15.64 9.56 -3.42
C GLY A 218 -14.96 10.81 -3.99
N TYR A 219 -14.28 10.72 -5.13
CA TYR A 219 -13.59 11.83 -5.81
C TYR A 219 -14.18 12.10 -7.19
N SER A 220 -14.05 13.35 -7.68
CA SER A 220 -14.30 13.56 -9.11
C SER A 220 -13.20 12.91 -9.95
N PRO A 221 -13.45 12.54 -11.24
CA PRO A 221 -12.44 11.93 -12.10
C PRO A 221 -11.14 12.73 -12.16
N MET A 222 -11.21 14.07 -12.28
CA MET A 222 -10.02 14.91 -12.33
C MET A 222 -9.27 14.98 -11.00
N GLN A 223 -9.96 14.95 -9.87
CA GLN A 223 -9.29 14.85 -8.55
C GLN A 223 -8.59 13.50 -8.39
N TYR A 224 -9.21 12.43 -8.87
CA TYR A 224 -8.63 11.10 -8.84
C TYR A 224 -7.35 11.02 -9.70
N ILE A 225 -7.38 11.52 -10.94
CA ILE A 225 -6.19 11.59 -11.82
C ILE A 225 -5.04 12.33 -11.13
N ILE A 226 -5.33 13.48 -10.53
CA ILE A 226 -4.30 14.26 -9.82
C ILE A 226 -3.71 13.47 -8.67
N ARG A 227 -4.53 12.79 -7.86
CA ARG A 227 -4.06 11.96 -6.75
C ARG A 227 -3.22 10.79 -7.22
N ARG A 228 -3.64 10.09 -8.28
CA ARG A 228 -2.86 9.02 -8.91
C ARG A 228 -1.47 9.48 -9.36
N ARG A 229 -1.41 10.62 -10.06
CA ARG A 229 -0.14 11.21 -10.52
C ARG A 229 0.78 11.59 -9.36
N ILE A 230 0.24 12.19 -8.30
CA ILE A 230 1.03 12.59 -7.14
C ILE A 230 1.49 11.36 -6.34
N GLY A 231 0.64 10.33 -6.17
CA GLY A 231 1.04 9.09 -5.51
C GLY A 231 2.15 8.37 -6.25
N GLU A 232 2.06 8.25 -7.58
CA GLU A 232 3.15 7.72 -8.40
C GLU A 232 4.44 8.55 -8.25
N ALA A 233 4.31 9.88 -8.23
CA ALA A 233 5.47 10.74 -8.00
C ALA A 233 6.09 10.53 -6.61
N GLN A 234 5.29 10.34 -5.55
CA GLN A 234 5.78 10.00 -4.22
C GLN A 234 6.58 8.70 -4.24
N ASN A 235 6.05 7.66 -4.93
CA ASN A 235 6.75 6.39 -5.10
C ASN A 235 8.09 6.56 -5.84
N LEU A 236 8.11 7.24 -6.98
CA LEU A 236 9.33 7.49 -7.76
C LEU A 236 10.36 8.36 -7.00
N LEU A 237 9.91 9.28 -6.15
CA LEU A 237 10.80 10.08 -5.31
C LEU A 237 11.55 9.24 -4.28
N ILE A 238 10.92 8.20 -3.74
CA ILE A 238 11.51 7.31 -2.73
C ILE A 238 12.36 6.22 -3.38
N THR A 239 11.89 5.65 -4.50
CA THR A 239 12.48 4.44 -5.09
C THR A 239 13.51 4.71 -6.19
N THR A 240 13.66 5.96 -6.64
CA THR A 240 14.58 6.30 -7.74
C THR A 240 15.41 7.55 -7.47
N ARG A 241 16.53 7.68 -8.20
CA ARG A 241 17.38 8.90 -8.22
C ARG A 241 17.02 9.88 -9.35
N ARG A 242 15.90 9.64 -10.05
CA ARG A 242 15.46 10.50 -11.16
C ARG A 242 15.28 11.94 -10.72
N SER A 243 15.50 12.91 -11.64
CA SER A 243 15.27 14.32 -11.35
C SER A 243 13.78 14.60 -11.08
N ILE A 244 13.49 15.65 -10.31
CA ILE A 244 12.10 16.06 -10.04
C ILE A 244 11.35 16.37 -11.34
N THR A 245 12.06 16.94 -12.34
CA THR A 245 11.51 17.24 -13.66
C THR A 245 11.15 15.96 -14.43
N ASP A 246 12.04 14.96 -14.43
CA ASP A 246 11.78 13.68 -15.11
C ASP A 246 10.63 12.92 -14.44
N ILE A 247 10.54 12.98 -13.11
CA ILE A 247 9.42 12.41 -12.38
C ILE A 247 8.11 13.11 -12.76
N ALA A 248 8.10 14.45 -12.80
CA ALA A 248 6.91 15.19 -13.21
C ALA A 248 6.43 14.77 -14.60
N LEU A 249 7.35 14.71 -15.58
CA LEU A 249 7.05 14.29 -16.95
C LEU A 249 6.49 12.85 -16.99
N SER A 250 7.13 11.90 -16.28
CA SER A 250 6.67 10.52 -16.27
C SER A 250 5.34 10.30 -15.56
N CYS A 251 4.93 11.24 -14.72
CA CYS A 251 3.61 11.23 -14.07
C CYS A 251 2.54 12.02 -14.86
N GLY A 252 2.84 12.46 -16.10
CA GLY A 252 1.89 13.14 -16.98
C GLY A 252 1.76 14.64 -16.74
N TYR A 253 2.79 15.30 -16.18
CA TYR A 253 2.85 16.75 -16.04
C TYR A 253 3.78 17.36 -17.07
N ASN A 254 3.27 18.19 -17.96
CA ASN A 254 4.06 18.92 -18.96
C ASN A 254 4.77 20.15 -18.38
N ASN A 255 4.48 20.55 -17.15
CA ASN A 255 5.06 21.70 -16.45
C ASN A 255 5.50 21.32 -15.04
N SER A 256 6.82 21.31 -14.81
CA SER A 256 7.42 20.94 -13.52
C SER A 256 7.05 21.91 -12.38
N ASN A 257 6.85 23.20 -12.66
CA ASN A 257 6.46 24.17 -11.64
C ASN A 257 5.01 23.94 -11.19
N TYR A 258 4.12 23.67 -12.13
CA TYR A 258 2.74 23.29 -11.82
C TYR A 258 2.70 22.00 -11.00
N PHE A 259 3.45 20.97 -11.41
CA PHE A 259 3.62 19.74 -10.65
C PHE A 259 4.04 20.01 -9.20
N GLN A 260 5.11 20.79 -8.99
CA GLN A 260 5.62 21.09 -7.65
C GLN A 260 4.57 21.82 -6.79
N SER A 261 3.79 22.72 -7.38
CA SER A 261 2.69 23.42 -6.69
C SER A 261 1.56 22.48 -6.27
N VAL A 262 1.16 21.57 -7.18
CA VAL A 262 0.13 20.55 -6.89
C VAL A 262 0.63 19.57 -5.83
N PHE A 263 1.86 19.09 -5.97
CA PHE A 263 2.49 18.19 -5.00
C PHE A 263 2.51 18.82 -3.60
N LYS A 264 3.02 20.04 -3.47
CA LYS A 264 3.08 20.75 -2.18
C LYS A 264 1.69 20.95 -1.57
N ARG A 265 0.68 21.26 -2.40
CA ARG A 265 -0.71 21.42 -1.92
C ARG A 265 -1.31 20.14 -1.37
N LEU A 266 -1.03 18.98 -1.98
CA LEU A 266 -1.60 17.69 -1.58
C LEU A 266 -0.80 17.00 -0.48
N VAL A 267 0.53 17.12 -0.51
CA VAL A 267 1.45 16.40 0.38
C VAL A 267 1.91 17.27 1.56
N GLY A 268 1.74 18.60 1.46
CA GLY A 268 2.16 19.55 2.51
C GLY A 268 3.60 20.03 2.39
N MET A 269 4.45 19.40 1.58
CA MET A 269 5.86 19.76 1.37
C MET A 269 6.27 19.65 -0.10
N THR A 270 7.43 20.22 -0.45
CA THR A 270 7.94 20.13 -1.82
C THR A 270 8.46 18.72 -2.15
N PRO A 271 8.49 18.30 -3.44
CA PRO A 271 9.04 17.01 -3.84
C PRO A 271 10.48 16.77 -3.35
N GLY A 272 11.30 17.82 -3.36
CA GLY A 272 12.68 17.73 -2.88
C GLY A 272 12.80 17.55 -1.37
N GLN A 273 11.93 18.19 -0.58
CA GLN A 273 11.82 17.95 0.85
C GLN A 273 11.34 16.52 1.14
N TYR A 274 10.28 16.10 0.45
CA TYR A 274 9.73 14.75 0.57
C TYR A 274 10.81 13.68 0.35
N ARG A 275 11.58 13.76 -0.73
CA ARG A 275 12.69 12.84 -0.99
C ARG A 275 13.70 12.81 0.15
N ARG A 276 14.12 13.95 0.68
CA ARG A 276 15.12 14.01 1.77
C ARG A 276 14.62 13.42 3.07
N ASP A 277 13.36 13.67 3.39
CA ASP A 277 12.78 13.28 4.68
C ASP A 277 12.41 11.78 4.72
N TRP A 278 12.07 11.19 3.56
CA TRP A 278 11.63 9.79 3.47
C TRP A 278 12.75 8.80 3.10
N VAL A 279 13.87 9.25 2.56
CA VAL A 279 14.99 8.37 2.18
C VAL A 279 16.12 8.53 3.19
N GLN A 280 16.08 7.74 4.26
CA GLN A 280 17.14 7.75 5.28
C GLN A 280 18.37 6.93 4.86
N ASN A 281 18.20 5.91 4.01
CA ASN A 281 19.31 5.16 3.38
C ASN A 281 19.27 5.39 1.86
N PRO A 282 20.34 5.92 1.26
CA PRO A 282 20.39 6.06 -0.18
C PRO A 282 20.29 4.67 -0.84
N LEU A 283 19.44 4.59 -1.87
CA LEU A 283 19.36 3.40 -2.72
C LEU A 283 20.78 2.99 -3.16
N PRO A 284 21.11 1.67 -3.21
CA PRO A 284 22.40 1.19 -3.66
C PRO A 284 22.71 1.77 -5.05
N GLU A 285 23.99 2.03 -5.30
CA GLU A 285 24.46 2.44 -6.62
C GLU A 285 24.30 1.25 -7.57
N THR A 286 23.44 1.40 -8.58
CA THR A 286 23.30 0.41 -9.67
C THR A 286 24.38 0.63 -10.70
#